data_3dff2c29dac63212a00ad58e423279be
#
_entry.id   3dff2c29dac63212a00ad58e423279be
#
_cell.length_a   1.000
_cell.length_b   1.000
_cell.length_c   1.000
_cell.angle_alpha   90.00
_cell.angle_beta   90.00
_cell.angle_gamma   90.00
#
_symmetry.space_group_name_H-M   'P 1'
#
loop_
_entity.id
_entity.type
_entity.pdbx_description
1 polymer ?
#
loop_
_entity_poly.entity_id
_entity_poly.type
_entity_poly.pdbx_seq_one_letter_code
_entity_poly.pdbx_strand_id
1 'polypeptide(L)'
;MLSCPRCGGTNTESGTFCQHCGADFSEGPTAAVTTATCAGCGATNPIETNFCHDFGMNLGSDLLTEPAHVGGGIRSTGAAVTAFEPVSRAALALNARLVTVRRDGSDGSSHAVHSDQFDLGRSEGDLIFDDPHMAGRHARIVYREQDFVILPLETRNGVYVRLRQPAELYDGDHVLLGKQVLRFEVPFDVEKNLRPAVEHGVMFFGTPVKPPWGRLRQMTASGTTRDIYHLTRNEVVLGREQGDIVFGDDEFLSRRHAQIESRDSRVTLTDLASSNGTFLRLRGQHVLAPGELIRIGDELLRFEIG
;
A
#
# COMPACT_ATOMS: atom_id res chain seq x y z
N MET A 1 14.96 -37.02 9.85
CA MET A 1 14.84 -35.55 9.63
C MET A 1 13.46 -35.28 9.07
N LEU A 2 12.70 -34.41 9.69
CA LEU A 2 11.33 -34.09 9.32
C LEU A 2 11.32 -32.77 8.53
N SER A 3 10.72 -32.77 7.34
CA SER A 3 10.54 -31.53 6.57
C SER A 3 9.24 -30.85 6.98
N CYS A 4 9.29 -29.56 7.30
CA CYS A 4 8.10 -28.80 7.68
C CYS A 4 7.15 -28.64 6.49
N PRO A 5 5.88 -29.06 6.61
CA PRO A 5 4.91 -28.95 5.52
C PRO A 5 4.55 -27.48 5.21
N ARG A 6 4.83 -26.54 6.13
CA ARG A 6 4.48 -25.11 5.96
C ARG A 6 5.59 -24.30 5.28
N CYS A 7 6.87 -24.56 5.60
CA CYS A 7 7.99 -23.73 5.08
C CYS A 7 9.09 -24.54 4.39
N GLY A 8 8.99 -25.88 4.31
CA GLY A 8 10.02 -26.76 3.72
C GLY A 8 11.29 -26.91 4.56
N GLY A 9 11.44 -26.22 5.69
CA GLY A 9 12.63 -26.28 6.54
C GLY A 9 12.84 -27.65 7.20
N THR A 10 14.10 -28.13 7.28
CA THR A 10 14.46 -29.42 7.87
C THR A 10 14.53 -29.30 9.37
N ASN A 11 13.86 -30.22 10.09
CA ASN A 11 13.77 -30.26 11.56
C ASN A 11 14.22 -31.61 12.13
N THR A 12 14.51 -31.66 13.43
CA THR A 12 14.80 -32.88 14.14
C THR A 12 13.52 -33.74 14.33
N GLU A 13 13.62 -35.06 14.29
CA GLU A 13 12.46 -35.97 14.37
C GLU A 13 11.70 -35.90 15.70
N SER A 14 12.28 -35.34 16.74
CA SER A 14 11.69 -35.20 18.07
C SER A 14 11.07 -33.81 18.35
N GLY A 15 11.12 -32.91 17.41
CA GLY A 15 10.55 -31.56 17.57
C GLY A 15 9.04 -31.53 17.38
N THR A 16 8.30 -30.93 18.30
CA THR A 16 6.84 -30.71 18.18
C THR A 16 6.51 -29.49 17.36
N PHE A 17 7.48 -28.60 17.12
CA PHE A 17 7.32 -27.35 16.36
C PHE A 17 8.46 -27.17 15.36
N CYS A 18 8.15 -26.54 14.25
CA CYS A 18 9.16 -26.14 13.25
C CYS A 18 10.10 -25.06 13.79
N GLN A 19 11.41 -25.34 13.80
CA GLN A 19 12.43 -24.39 14.26
C GLN A 19 12.58 -23.15 13.36
N HIS A 20 12.06 -23.22 12.11
CA HIS A 20 12.16 -22.13 11.13
C HIS A 20 10.93 -21.22 11.10
N CYS A 21 9.72 -21.76 11.32
CA CYS A 21 8.48 -20.97 11.18
C CYS A 21 7.48 -21.15 12.33
N GLY A 22 7.82 -21.94 13.37
CA GLY A 22 6.97 -22.16 14.54
C GLY A 22 5.73 -23.03 14.30
N ALA A 23 5.57 -23.66 13.13
CA ALA A 23 4.42 -24.53 12.84
C ALA A 23 4.43 -25.75 13.76
N ASP A 24 3.28 -26.09 14.34
CA ASP A 24 3.08 -27.27 15.17
C ASP A 24 2.98 -28.52 14.30
N PHE A 25 3.73 -29.59 14.67
CA PHE A 25 3.70 -30.89 13.99
C PHE A 25 2.67 -31.86 14.56
N SER A 26 2.04 -31.52 15.69
CA SER A 26 1.01 -32.37 16.31
C SER A 26 -0.35 -32.23 15.61
N GLU A 27 -0.59 -31.16 14.86
CA GLU A 27 -1.70 -31.05 13.96
C GLU A 27 -1.37 -31.81 12.68
N GLY A 28 -2.10 -32.91 12.41
CA GLY A 28 -1.95 -33.72 11.20
C GLY A 28 -2.10 -32.90 9.93
N PRO A 29 -1.85 -33.47 8.72
CA PRO A 29 -1.82 -32.72 7.47
C PRO A 29 -3.12 -31.94 7.29
N THR A 30 -3.04 -30.64 7.51
CA THR A 30 -4.12 -29.70 7.23
C THR A 30 -4.51 -29.84 5.76
N ALA A 31 -5.81 -29.89 5.51
CA ALA A 31 -6.41 -29.98 4.19
C ALA A 31 -5.68 -29.08 3.17
N ALA A 32 -5.53 -29.58 1.95
CA ALA A 32 -4.89 -28.87 0.85
C ALA A 32 -5.36 -27.41 0.85
N VAL A 33 -4.44 -26.48 1.11
CA VAL A 33 -4.73 -25.05 1.07
C VAL A 33 -5.11 -24.73 -0.38
N THR A 34 -6.37 -24.49 -0.61
CA THR A 34 -6.85 -24.04 -1.91
C THR A 34 -6.25 -22.65 -2.15
N THR A 35 -5.53 -22.50 -3.23
CA THR A 35 -4.86 -21.23 -3.55
C THR A 35 -5.52 -20.59 -4.78
N ALA A 36 -5.57 -19.26 -4.81
CA ALA A 36 -6.00 -18.46 -5.94
C ALA A 36 -4.80 -17.72 -6.54
N THR A 37 -4.70 -17.70 -7.87
CA THR A 37 -3.65 -16.96 -8.56
C THR A 37 -4.14 -15.55 -8.85
N CYS A 38 -3.37 -14.55 -8.45
CA CYS A 38 -3.67 -13.16 -8.72
C CYS A 38 -3.57 -12.87 -10.23
N ALA A 39 -4.66 -12.38 -10.83
CA ALA A 39 -4.69 -12.04 -12.24
C ALA A 39 -3.78 -10.85 -12.61
N GLY A 40 -3.40 -10.03 -11.62
CA GLY A 40 -2.55 -8.85 -11.84
C GLY A 40 -1.05 -9.13 -11.83
N CYS A 41 -0.58 -10.05 -10.96
CA CYS A 41 0.86 -10.31 -10.81
C CYS A 41 1.25 -11.79 -10.91
N GLY A 42 0.28 -12.72 -11.04
CA GLY A 42 0.54 -14.15 -11.08
C GLY A 42 0.91 -14.80 -9.74
N ALA A 43 0.93 -14.04 -8.65
CA ALA A 43 1.24 -14.56 -7.32
C ALA A 43 0.15 -15.51 -6.80
N THR A 44 0.58 -16.59 -6.13
CA THR A 44 -0.32 -17.57 -5.52
C THR A 44 -0.68 -17.12 -4.11
N ASN A 45 -1.97 -16.98 -3.82
CA ASN A 45 -2.49 -16.53 -2.53
C ASN A 45 -3.40 -17.59 -1.92
N PRO A 46 -3.49 -17.72 -0.58
CA PRO A 46 -4.51 -18.53 0.06
C PRO A 46 -5.91 -18.05 -0.33
N ILE A 47 -6.85 -18.97 -0.62
CA ILE A 47 -8.21 -18.61 -1.09
C ILE A 47 -9.00 -17.79 -0.05
N GLU A 48 -8.59 -17.87 1.21
CA GLU A 48 -9.19 -17.11 2.32
C GLU A 48 -8.76 -15.65 2.36
N THR A 49 -7.79 -15.24 1.53
CA THR A 49 -7.33 -13.85 1.47
C THR A 49 -8.16 -13.08 0.44
N ASN A 50 -8.78 -12.00 0.87
CA ASN A 50 -9.55 -11.11 0.00
C ASN A 50 -8.65 -10.26 -0.93
N PHE A 51 -7.34 -10.20 -0.65
CA PHE A 51 -6.40 -9.38 -1.39
C PHE A 51 -5.10 -10.15 -1.66
N CYS A 52 -4.52 -9.93 -2.84
CA CYS A 52 -3.21 -10.45 -3.18
C CYS A 52 -2.14 -9.84 -2.27
N HIS A 53 -1.35 -10.67 -1.58
CA HIS A 53 -0.32 -10.22 -0.65
C HIS A 53 0.87 -9.52 -1.34
N ASP A 54 1.13 -9.85 -2.61
CA ASP A 54 2.20 -9.22 -3.39
C ASP A 54 1.74 -7.99 -4.17
N PHE A 55 0.46 -7.95 -4.57
CA PHE A 55 -0.05 -6.92 -5.46
C PHE A 55 -1.19 -6.06 -4.87
N GLY A 56 -1.74 -6.46 -3.71
CA GLY A 56 -2.84 -5.74 -3.06
C GLY A 56 -4.16 -5.74 -3.84
N MET A 57 -4.25 -6.47 -4.97
CA MET A 57 -5.48 -6.57 -5.76
C MET A 57 -6.51 -7.41 -5.02
N ASN A 58 -7.77 -6.96 -5.03
CA ASN A 58 -8.88 -7.75 -4.51
C ASN A 58 -9.05 -9.03 -5.34
N LEU A 59 -8.97 -10.19 -4.68
CA LEU A 59 -9.10 -11.51 -5.30
C LEU A 59 -10.55 -11.95 -5.48
N GLY A 60 -11.53 -11.12 -5.07
CA GLY A 60 -12.97 -11.16 -5.33
C GLY A 60 -13.67 -12.51 -5.21
N SER A 61 -14.87 -12.50 -4.65
CA SER A 61 -15.76 -13.64 -4.42
C SER A 61 -16.41 -14.26 -5.69
N ASP A 62 -15.94 -13.95 -6.89
CA ASP A 62 -16.60 -14.37 -8.14
C ASP A 62 -16.01 -15.63 -8.81
N LEU A 63 -15.15 -16.39 -8.11
CA LEU A 63 -14.56 -17.63 -8.64
C LEU A 63 -15.21 -18.93 -8.12
N LEU A 64 -16.51 -18.91 -7.79
CA LEU A 64 -17.28 -20.13 -7.56
C LEU A 64 -18.14 -20.43 -8.79
N THR A 65 -17.51 -20.83 -9.89
CA THR A 65 -18.20 -21.55 -10.96
C THR A 65 -17.52 -22.91 -11.16
N GLU A 66 -18.33 -23.94 -11.03
CA GLU A 66 -17.98 -25.37 -11.14
C GLU A 66 -17.32 -25.72 -12.48
N PRO A 67 -16.49 -26.80 -12.51
CA PRO A 67 -15.88 -27.26 -13.76
C PRO A 67 -16.90 -28.00 -14.60
N ALA A 68 -17.26 -27.46 -15.73
CA ALA A 68 -17.97 -28.20 -16.78
C ALA A 68 -17.02 -29.14 -17.51
N HIS A 69 -17.25 -30.43 -17.42
CA HIS A 69 -16.71 -31.45 -18.31
C HIS A 69 -17.10 -31.15 -19.75
N VAL A 70 -16.12 -30.99 -20.65
CA VAL A 70 -16.30 -31.32 -22.07
C VAL A 70 -15.01 -31.87 -22.64
N GLY A 71 -15.09 -33.05 -23.18
CA GLY A 71 -14.06 -33.67 -23.97
C GLY A 71 -14.04 -33.18 -25.41
N GLY A 72 -12.90 -33.30 -26.05
CA GLY A 72 -12.74 -33.57 -27.45
C GLY A 72 -12.24 -32.46 -28.37
N GLY A 73 -11.10 -32.66 -28.98
CA GLY A 73 -10.84 -32.19 -30.35
C GLY A 73 -9.70 -31.19 -30.52
N ILE A 74 -8.51 -31.71 -30.74
CA ILE A 74 -7.34 -31.01 -31.28
C ILE A 74 -7.64 -30.48 -32.68
N ARG A 75 -7.51 -29.18 -32.90
CA ARG A 75 -7.08 -28.58 -34.16
C ARG A 75 -6.21 -27.36 -33.92
N SER A 76 -4.94 -27.50 -34.23
CA SER A 76 -3.97 -26.44 -34.37
C SER A 76 -4.38 -25.51 -35.52
N THR A 77 -4.72 -24.28 -35.21
CA THR A 77 -4.63 -23.18 -36.17
C THR A 77 -3.87 -22.06 -35.48
N GLY A 78 -2.73 -21.67 -36.08
CA GLY A 78 -1.90 -20.59 -35.63
C GLY A 78 -2.72 -19.32 -35.46
N ALA A 79 -2.88 -18.88 -34.21
CA ALA A 79 -3.38 -17.55 -33.93
C ALA A 79 -2.24 -16.57 -34.21
N ALA A 80 -2.44 -15.80 -35.25
CA ALA A 80 -1.65 -14.63 -35.57
C ALA A 80 -1.48 -13.79 -34.29
N VAL A 81 -0.24 -13.37 -34.04
CA VAL A 81 0.07 -12.29 -33.11
C VAL A 81 -0.84 -11.14 -33.50
N THR A 82 -1.87 -10.88 -32.69
CA THR A 82 -2.74 -9.73 -32.90
C THR A 82 -1.89 -8.50 -32.86
N ALA A 83 -1.81 -7.82 -33.98
CA ALA A 83 -1.18 -6.55 -34.15
C ALA A 83 -1.60 -5.62 -33.00
N PHE A 84 -0.63 -4.94 -32.42
CA PHE A 84 -0.85 -3.79 -31.55
C PHE A 84 -1.91 -2.90 -32.20
N GLU A 85 -3.04 -2.72 -31.51
CA GLU A 85 -4.00 -1.72 -31.95
C GLU A 85 -3.31 -0.34 -31.94
N PRO A 86 -3.49 0.46 -33.00
CA PRO A 86 -2.85 1.76 -33.07
C PRO A 86 -3.32 2.62 -31.92
N VAL A 87 -2.35 3.23 -31.21
CA VAL A 87 -2.49 4.24 -30.17
C VAL A 87 -3.72 5.12 -30.44
N SER A 88 -4.67 5.10 -29.52
CA SER A 88 -5.87 5.93 -29.61
C SER A 88 -5.47 7.41 -29.68
N ARG A 89 -5.76 8.07 -30.78
CA ARG A 89 -5.56 9.54 -30.93
C ARG A 89 -6.27 10.36 -29.84
N ALA A 90 -7.11 9.75 -29.02
CA ALA A 90 -7.90 10.38 -27.98
C ALA A 90 -7.03 10.91 -26.81
N ALA A 91 -6.02 10.16 -26.37
CA ALA A 91 -5.13 10.62 -25.28
C ALA A 91 -4.32 11.85 -25.68
N LEU A 92 -3.82 11.87 -26.92
CA LEU A 92 -3.06 13.01 -27.46
C LEU A 92 -3.90 14.30 -27.61
N ALA A 93 -5.21 14.16 -27.83
CA ALA A 93 -6.11 15.30 -28.01
C ALA A 93 -6.39 16.04 -26.68
N LEU A 94 -6.13 15.40 -25.53
CA LEU A 94 -6.43 15.96 -24.20
C LEU A 94 -5.28 16.77 -23.60
N ASN A 95 -4.13 16.90 -24.27
CA ASN A 95 -2.96 17.65 -23.80
C ASN A 95 -2.59 17.37 -22.32
N ALA A 96 -2.68 16.10 -21.91
CA ALA A 96 -2.33 15.71 -20.55
C ALA A 96 -0.84 15.90 -20.28
N ARG A 97 -0.50 16.40 -19.10
CA ARG A 97 0.88 16.64 -18.71
C ARG A 97 1.11 16.44 -17.22
N LEU A 98 2.35 16.15 -16.88
CA LEU A 98 2.88 16.16 -15.52
C LEU A 98 3.76 17.38 -15.35
N VAL A 99 3.45 18.20 -14.37
CA VAL A 99 4.26 19.38 -14.01
C VAL A 99 4.99 19.07 -12.71
N THR A 100 6.33 19.13 -12.71
CA THR A 100 7.09 19.02 -11.47
C THR A 100 6.83 20.24 -10.58
N VAL A 101 6.63 20.03 -9.30
CA VAL A 101 6.42 21.09 -8.32
C VAL A 101 7.67 21.21 -7.45
N ARG A 102 8.29 22.38 -7.44
CA ARG A 102 9.48 22.64 -6.64
C ARG A 102 9.16 22.77 -5.16
N ARG A 103 10.18 22.71 -4.32
CA ARG A 103 10.03 22.84 -2.85
C ARG A 103 9.40 24.15 -2.39
N ASP A 104 9.54 25.21 -3.17
CA ASP A 104 8.92 26.52 -2.93
C ASP A 104 7.46 26.61 -3.42
N GLY A 105 6.93 25.51 -3.98
CA GLY A 105 5.59 25.44 -4.55
C GLY A 105 5.48 25.94 -5.98
N SER A 106 6.55 26.46 -6.58
CA SER A 106 6.57 26.93 -7.97
C SER A 106 6.61 25.77 -8.96
N ASP A 107 6.12 26.03 -10.18
CA ASP A 107 6.16 25.07 -11.27
C ASP A 107 7.59 24.87 -11.78
N GLY A 108 7.94 23.61 -11.96
CA GLY A 108 9.17 23.19 -12.60
C GLY A 108 8.97 22.83 -14.07
N SER A 109 9.54 21.70 -14.48
CA SER A 109 9.43 21.20 -15.85
C SER A 109 8.05 20.62 -16.11
N SER A 110 7.55 20.79 -17.33
CA SER A 110 6.30 20.19 -17.80
C SER A 110 6.61 19.07 -18.78
N HIS A 111 6.01 17.91 -18.55
CA HIS A 111 6.22 16.70 -19.33
C HIS A 111 4.89 16.24 -19.91
N ALA A 112 4.77 16.23 -21.23
CA ALA A 112 3.56 15.76 -21.90
C ALA A 112 3.40 14.23 -21.75
N VAL A 113 2.20 13.80 -21.40
CA VAL A 113 1.80 12.39 -21.46
C VAL A 113 1.37 12.11 -22.90
N HIS A 114 2.27 11.54 -23.69
CA HIS A 114 2.14 11.48 -25.16
C HIS A 114 1.73 10.10 -25.69
N SER A 115 1.41 9.17 -24.79
CA SER A 115 1.02 7.81 -25.16
C SER A 115 -0.09 7.30 -24.24
N ASP A 116 -0.85 6.31 -24.71
CA ASP A 116 -1.90 5.66 -23.91
C ASP A 116 -1.32 4.87 -22.72
N GLN A 117 -0.03 4.57 -22.77
CA GLN A 117 0.74 3.98 -21.67
C GLN A 117 2.03 4.78 -21.52
N PHE A 118 2.21 5.42 -20.38
CA PHE A 118 3.32 6.31 -20.08
C PHE A 118 3.98 5.89 -18.76
N ASP A 119 5.23 5.47 -18.84
CA ASP A 119 5.97 4.94 -17.70
C ASP A 119 6.89 5.99 -17.08
N LEU A 120 6.92 6.01 -15.74
CA LEU A 120 7.80 6.86 -14.93
C LEU A 120 8.77 5.97 -14.15
N GLY A 121 10.04 6.35 -14.10
CA GLY A 121 11.02 5.60 -13.35
C GLY A 121 12.37 6.29 -13.19
N ARG A 122 13.32 5.58 -12.56
CA ARG A 122 14.69 6.07 -12.38
C ARG A 122 15.56 5.80 -13.60
N SER A 123 15.41 4.66 -14.24
CA SER A 123 16.28 4.24 -15.34
C SER A 123 15.53 3.73 -16.57
N GLU A 124 14.23 3.45 -16.43
CA GLU A 124 13.39 2.91 -17.48
C GLU A 124 12.05 3.64 -17.50
N GLY A 125 11.55 3.94 -18.72
CA GLY A 125 10.26 4.59 -18.95
C GLY A 125 10.34 5.78 -19.88
N ASP A 126 9.20 6.43 -20.08
CA ASP A 126 9.05 7.62 -20.93
C ASP A 126 9.52 8.89 -20.21
N LEU A 127 9.40 8.91 -18.89
CA LEU A 127 9.86 10.00 -18.03
C LEU A 127 10.80 9.45 -16.96
N ILE A 128 12.05 9.90 -17.00
CA ILE A 128 13.13 9.42 -16.12
C ILE A 128 13.54 10.54 -15.17
N PHE A 129 13.63 10.20 -13.88
CA PHE A 129 14.13 11.04 -12.82
C PHE A 129 15.36 10.38 -12.17
N ASP A 130 16.45 11.11 -12.00
CA ASP A 130 17.62 10.62 -11.27
C ASP A 130 17.37 10.70 -9.76
N ASP A 131 16.46 9.84 -9.30
CA ASP A 131 16.02 9.78 -7.91
C ASP A 131 16.28 8.39 -7.33
N PRO A 132 17.14 8.27 -6.30
CA PRO A 132 17.48 6.98 -5.68
C PRO A 132 16.28 6.32 -4.97
N HIS A 133 15.21 7.05 -4.68
CA HIS A 133 13.99 6.53 -4.08
C HIS A 133 13.00 5.96 -5.10
N MET A 134 13.28 6.12 -6.39
CA MET A 134 12.51 5.50 -7.46
C MET A 134 13.06 4.13 -7.87
N ALA A 135 12.15 3.21 -8.19
CA ALA A 135 12.51 1.97 -8.90
C ALA A 135 12.89 2.28 -10.36
N GLY A 136 13.57 1.35 -11.02
CA GLY A 136 13.93 1.48 -12.44
C GLY A 136 12.73 1.89 -13.29
N ARG A 137 11.62 1.15 -13.15
CA ARG A 137 10.29 1.52 -13.60
C ARG A 137 9.39 1.57 -12.36
N HIS A 138 8.82 2.73 -12.05
CA HIS A 138 8.18 2.97 -10.76
C HIS A 138 6.66 3.06 -10.82
N ALA A 139 6.14 3.77 -11.80
CA ALA A 139 4.72 3.95 -11.99
C ALA A 139 4.36 3.98 -13.47
N ARG A 140 3.11 3.70 -13.78
CA ARG A 140 2.56 3.74 -15.11
C ARG A 140 1.29 4.57 -15.12
N ILE A 141 1.16 5.48 -16.06
CA ILE A 141 -0.09 6.16 -16.38
C ILE A 141 -0.67 5.49 -17.62
N VAL A 142 -1.95 5.12 -17.55
CA VAL A 142 -2.67 4.51 -18.66
C VAL A 142 -3.90 5.36 -18.96
N TYR A 143 -4.12 5.67 -20.23
CA TYR A 143 -5.37 6.28 -20.69
C TYR A 143 -6.35 5.19 -21.12
N ARG A 144 -7.47 5.08 -20.44
CA ARG A 144 -8.53 4.13 -20.74
C ARG A 144 -9.89 4.66 -20.31
N GLU A 145 -10.94 4.32 -21.05
CA GLU A 145 -12.33 4.69 -20.72
C GLU A 145 -12.52 6.20 -20.46
N GLN A 146 -11.74 7.03 -21.17
CA GLN A 146 -11.70 8.51 -21.06
C GLN A 146 -11.00 9.04 -19.79
N ASP A 147 -10.40 8.19 -18.98
CA ASP A 147 -9.69 8.57 -17.77
C ASP A 147 -8.18 8.25 -17.86
N PHE A 148 -7.39 9.08 -17.19
CA PHE A 148 -6.00 8.78 -16.91
C PHE A 148 -5.90 8.06 -15.57
N VAL A 149 -5.33 6.88 -15.59
CA VAL A 149 -5.19 6.02 -14.41
C VAL A 149 -3.72 5.80 -14.10
N ILE A 150 -3.29 6.12 -12.89
CA ILE A 150 -1.94 5.80 -12.42
C ILE A 150 -1.92 4.46 -11.68
N LEU A 151 -0.92 3.64 -12.00
CA LEU A 151 -0.66 2.35 -11.36
C LEU A 151 0.74 2.36 -10.77
N PRO A 152 0.92 2.12 -9.46
CA PRO A 152 2.22 1.75 -8.92
C PRO A 152 2.69 0.45 -9.57
N LEU A 153 3.94 0.39 -10.00
CA LEU A 153 4.58 -0.84 -10.47
C LEU A 153 5.30 -1.51 -9.29
N GLU A 154 6.19 -2.45 -9.54
CA GLU A 154 6.99 -3.10 -8.50
C GLU A 154 7.94 -2.09 -7.83
N THR A 155 7.43 -1.38 -6.84
CA THR A 155 8.17 -0.34 -6.14
C THR A 155 8.05 -0.48 -4.63
N ARG A 156 9.18 -0.39 -3.94
CA ARG A 156 9.23 -0.46 -2.48
C ARG A 156 8.62 0.79 -1.83
N ASN A 157 8.87 1.96 -2.40
CA ASN A 157 8.40 3.24 -1.84
C ASN A 157 6.96 3.59 -2.23
N GLY A 158 6.47 3.10 -3.37
CA GLY A 158 5.10 3.32 -3.82
C GLY A 158 4.84 4.70 -4.40
N VAL A 159 3.60 4.90 -4.78
CA VAL A 159 3.06 6.17 -5.29
C VAL A 159 2.11 6.74 -4.25
N TYR A 160 2.25 8.01 -3.93
CA TYR A 160 1.41 8.73 -2.98
C TYR A 160 0.59 9.79 -3.66
N VAL A 161 -0.66 9.96 -3.23
CA VAL A 161 -1.55 11.00 -3.71
C VAL A 161 -1.93 11.94 -2.56
N ARG A 162 -1.91 13.25 -2.81
CA ARG A 162 -2.29 14.26 -1.83
C ARG A 162 -3.78 14.18 -1.52
N LEU A 163 -4.13 14.16 -0.25
CA LEU A 163 -5.51 14.21 0.19
C LEU A 163 -6.14 15.56 -0.17
N ARG A 164 -7.28 15.51 -0.85
CA ARG A 164 -8.15 16.67 -1.12
C ARG A 164 -9.39 16.65 -0.22
N GLN A 165 -9.72 15.50 0.32
CA GLN A 165 -10.85 15.24 1.20
C GLN A 165 -10.46 14.15 2.20
N PRO A 166 -11.20 13.98 3.29
CA PRO A 166 -10.95 12.89 4.22
C PRO A 166 -10.94 11.52 3.53
N ALA A 167 -9.97 10.68 3.87
CA ALA A 167 -9.81 9.35 3.31
C ALA A 167 -9.90 8.29 4.41
N GLU A 168 -10.52 7.16 4.10
CA GLU A 168 -10.58 6.02 5.01
C GLU A 168 -9.24 5.28 5.05
N LEU A 169 -8.75 5.01 6.26
CA LEU A 169 -7.53 4.24 6.50
C LEU A 169 -7.85 2.77 6.76
N TYR A 170 -7.07 1.90 6.17
CA TYR A 170 -7.12 0.45 6.36
C TYR A 170 -5.79 -0.07 6.89
N ASP A 171 -5.82 -1.28 7.43
CA ASP A 171 -4.61 -1.94 7.92
C ASP A 171 -3.54 -2.00 6.84
N GLY A 172 -2.30 -1.62 7.20
CA GLY A 172 -1.17 -1.57 6.29
C GLY A 172 -0.98 -0.28 5.49
N ASP A 173 -1.90 0.67 5.56
CA ASP A 173 -1.78 1.95 4.84
C ASP A 173 -0.58 2.77 5.28
N HIS A 174 0.05 3.43 4.30
CA HIS A 174 1.15 4.34 4.55
C HIS A 174 0.72 5.78 4.31
N VAL A 175 0.92 6.60 5.34
CA VAL A 175 0.67 8.04 5.33
C VAL A 175 2.00 8.76 5.28
N LEU A 176 2.14 9.72 4.38
CA LEU A 176 3.30 10.61 4.29
C LEU A 176 2.87 12.02 4.62
N LEU A 177 3.51 12.62 5.62
CA LEU A 177 3.33 14.01 6.03
C LEU A 177 4.69 14.60 6.42
N GLY A 178 5.07 15.72 5.82
CA GLY A 178 6.43 16.23 5.91
C GLY A 178 7.46 15.20 5.44
N LYS A 179 8.40 14.86 6.34
CA LYS A 179 9.40 13.78 6.15
C LYS A 179 8.97 12.45 6.80
N GLN A 180 7.79 12.41 7.45
CA GLN A 180 7.35 11.25 8.20
C GLN A 180 6.58 10.28 7.31
N VAL A 181 7.01 9.02 7.33
CA VAL A 181 6.26 7.90 6.76
C VAL A 181 5.70 7.10 7.93
N LEU A 182 4.39 7.07 8.04
CA LEU A 182 3.66 6.36 9.09
C LEU A 182 2.85 5.23 8.49
N ARG A 183 3.04 4.01 8.99
CA ARG A 183 2.22 2.87 8.62
C ARG A 183 1.11 2.70 9.66
N PHE A 184 -0.13 2.74 9.20
CA PHE A 184 -1.29 2.46 10.04
C PHE A 184 -1.49 0.95 10.17
N GLU A 185 -1.78 0.49 11.39
CA GLU A 185 -2.07 -0.91 11.67
C GLU A 185 -3.25 -1.04 12.64
N VAL A 186 -4.09 -2.03 12.38
CA VAL A 186 -5.16 -2.44 13.29
C VAL A 186 -4.61 -3.53 14.22
N PRO A 187 -4.60 -3.31 15.55
CA PRO A 187 -4.11 -4.31 16.50
C PRO A 187 -4.90 -5.61 16.43
N PHE A 188 -4.24 -6.75 16.63
CA PHE A 188 -4.89 -8.05 16.75
C PHE A 188 -5.81 -8.10 17.97
N ASP A 189 -6.81 -8.99 17.95
CA ASP A 189 -7.78 -9.13 19.05
C ASP A 189 -7.14 -9.51 20.37
N VAL A 190 -6.04 -10.26 20.33
CA VAL A 190 -5.24 -10.58 21.54
C VAL A 190 -4.70 -9.31 22.19
N GLU A 191 -4.19 -8.34 21.41
CA GLU A 191 -3.66 -7.08 21.92
C GLU A 191 -4.77 -6.18 22.50
N LYS A 192 -5.99 -6.26 21.94
CA LYS A 192 -7.17 -5.52 22.44
C LYS A 192 -7.70 -6.05 23.76
N ASN A 193 -7.48 -7.33 24.02
CA ASN A 193 -8.06 -8.05 25.17
C ASN A 193 -7.02 -8.36 26.26
N LEU A 194 -5.91 -7.64 26.31
CA LEU A 194 -4.89 -7.79 27.35
C LEU A 194 -5.50 -7.58 28.75
N ARG A 195 -5.24 -8.54 29.65
CA ARG A 195 -5.60 -8.47 31.06
C ARG A 195 -4.34 -8.21 31.90
N PRO A 196 -4.49 -7.71 33.14
CA PRO A 196 -3.36 -7.62 34.04
C PRO A 196 -2.63 -8.97 34.15
N ALA A 197 -1.32 -8.95 34.00
CA ALA A 197 -0.51 -10.16 34.13
C ALA A 197 -0.49 -10.62 35.60
N VAL A 198 -0.52 -11.93 35.81
CA VAL A 198 -0.47 -12.55 37.12
C VAL A 198 0.66 -13.57 37.13
N GLU A 199 1.58 -13.46 38.07
CA GLU A 199 2.67 -14.43 38.30
C GLU A 199 2.66 -14.89 39.73
N HIS A 200 2.66 -16.21 39.95
CA HIS A 200 2.57 -16.81 41.28
C HIS A 200 1.42 -16.28 42.17
N GLY A 201 0.27 -15.96 41.54
CA GLY A 201 -0.90 -15.42 42.23
C GLY A 201 -0.84 -13.94 42.57
N VAL A 202 0.22 -13.22 42.14
CA VAL A 202 0.39 -11.79 42.35
C VAL A 202 0.15 -11.06 41.05
N MET A 203 -0.76 -10.06 41.04
CA MET A 203 -0.96 -9.19 39.88
C MET A 203 0.19 -8.19 39.76
N PHE A 204 0.66 -7.95 38.53
CA PHE A 204 1.65 -6.91 38.30
C PHE A 204 1.07 -5.53 38.60
N PHE A 205 1.88 -4.72 39.26
CA PHE A 205 1.61 -3.31 39.45
C PHE A 205 2.12 -2.51 38.26
N GLY A 206 1.27 -1.67 37.66
CA GLY A 206 1.67 -0.90 36.47
C GLY A 206 0.60 0.09 36.00
N THR A 207 0.88 0.74 34.90
CA THR A 207 -0.06 1.66 34.25
C THR A 207 -1.31 0.91 33.76
N PRO A 208 -2.53 1.44 34.01
CA PRO A 208 -3.76 0.82 33.54
C PRO A 208 -3.75 0.62 32.02
N VAL A 209 -4.13 -0.57 31.60
CA VAL A 209 -4.22 -0.91 30.17
C VAL A 209 -5.34 -0.12 29.51
N LYS A 210 -5.01 0.59 28.43
CA LYS A 210 -5.99 1.16 27.50
C LYS A 210 -5.82 0.46 26.16
N PRO A 211 -6.75 -0.42 25.76
CA PRO A 211 -6.65 -1.12 24.48
C PRO A 211 -6.62 -0.10 23.33
N PRO A 212 -5.60 -0.14 22.46
CA PRO A 212 -5.59 0.72 21.28
C PRO A 212 -6.56 0.18 20.23
N TRP A 213 -7.23 1.06 19.51
CA TRP A 213 -8.02 0.70 18.33
C TRP A 213 -7.18 0.70 17.05
N GLY A 214 -6.01 1.35 17.09
CA GLY A 214 -5.06 1.43 16.00
C GLY A 214 -3.67 1.75 16.51
N ARG A 215 -2.68 1.66 15.65
CA ARG A 215 -1.32 2.15 15.90
C ARG A 215 -0.70 2.71 14.64
N LEU A 216 0.22 3.65 14.80
CA LEU A 216 1.07 4.16 13.75
C LEU A 216 2.50 3.72 14.01
N ARG A 217 3.10 3.08 13.03
CA ARG A 217 4.54 2.80 13.02
C ARG A 217 5.26 3.87 12.21
N GLN A 218 6.19 4.55 12.83
CA GLN A 218 7.07 5.48 12.13
C GLN A 218 8.17 4.69 11.41
N MET A 219 8.14 4.71 10.09
CA MET A 219 9.06 3.95 9.24
C MET A 219 10.33 4.75 8.98
N THR A 220 11.48 4.12 9.16
CA THR A 220 12.78 4.73 8.85
C THR A 220 13.21 4.46 7.41
N ALA A 221 14.17 5.21 6.91
CA ALA A 221 14.79 4.99 5.61
C ALA A 221 15.49 3.60 5.48
N SER A 222 15.86 2.98 6.61
CA SER A 222 16.39 1.61 6.63
C SER A 222 15.31 0.53 6.52
N GLY A 223 14.02 0.92 6.47
CA GLY A 223 12.89 0.00 6.42
C GLY A 223 12.50 -0.59 7.78
N THR A 224 13.08 -0.09 8.88
CA THR A 224 12.74 -0.49 10.25
C THR A 224 11.73 0.45 10.88
N THR A 225 11.14 0.06 12.00
CA THR A 225 10.29 0.93 12.81
C THR A 225 11.16 1.72 13.79
N ARG A 226 10.97 3.04 13.84
CA ARG A 226 11.56 3.92 14.85
C ARG A 226 10.69 3.96 16.11
N ASP A 227 9.47 4.47 15.97
CA ASP A 227 8.52 4.65 17.06
C ASP A 227 7.17 4.00 16.73
N ILE A 228 6.43 3.62 17.78
CA ILE A 228 5.08 3.07 17.67
C ILE A 228 4.16 3.92 18.54
N TYR A 229 3.16 4.51 17.91
CA TYR A 229 2.15 5.34 18.59
C TYR A 229 0.85 4.57 18.69
N HIS A 230 0.43 4.20 19.91
CA HIS A 230 -0.84 3.53 20.14
C HIS A 230 -1.98 4.55 20.16
N LEU A 231 -2.99 4.33 19.33
CA LEU A 231 -4.15 5.20 19.18
C LEU A 231 -5.25 4.72 20.12
N THR A 232 -5.47 5.47 21.21
CA THR A 232 -6.44 5.14 22.26
C THR A 232 -7.54 6.18 22.43
N ARG A 233 -7.40 7.35 21.79
CA ARG A 233 -8.40 8.41 21.72
C ARG A 233 -9.11 8.33 20.37
N ASN A 234 -10.41 8.63 20.33
CA ASN A 234 -11.17 8.61 19.08
C ASN A 234 -10.67 9.62 18.04
N GLU A 235 -10.02 10.68 18.47
CA GLU A 235 -9.40 11.70 17.64
C GLU A 235 -7.94 11.85 18.07
N VAL A 236 -7.04 11.80 17.10
CA VAL A 236 -5.59 11.94 17.27
C VAL A 236 -5.07 12.93 16.25
N VAL A 237 -4.49 14.02 16.73
CA VAL A 237 -3.89 15.06 15.88
C VAL A 237 -2.39 14.85 15.78
N LEU A 238 -1.88 14.95 14.54
CA LEU A 238 -0.46 14.91 14.23
C LEU A 238 0.01 16.30 13.81
N GLY A 239 1.18 16.71 14.29
CA GLY A 239 1.73 18.02 13.93
C GLY A 239 3.18 18.21 14.33
N ARG A 240 3.71 19.41 14.02
CA ARG A 240 5.07 19.77 14.42
C ARG A 240 5.16 20.25 15.87
N GLU A 241 4.17 21.00 16.32
CA GLU A 241 4.20 21.65 17.65
C GLU A 241 2.97 21.33 18.50
N GLN A 242 1.84 21.05 17.87
CA GLN A 242 0.55 20.88 18.52
C GLN A 242 -0.11 19.60 18.02
N GLY A 243 -0.52 18.75 18.94
CA GLY A 243 -1.20 17.49 18.66
C GLY A 243 -0.90 16.44 19.72
N ASP A 244 -1.47 15.26 19.52
CA ASP A 244 -1.24 14.09 20.35
C ASP A 244 0.08 13.40 19.98
N ILE A 245 0.48 13.51 18.71
CA ILE A 245 1.75 13.02 18.19
C ILE A 245 2.50 14.20 17.55
N VAL A 246 3.68 14.51 18.10
CA VAL A 246 4.46 15.68 17.71
C VAL A 246 5.80 15.27 17.11
N PHE A 247 6.09 15.81 15.92
CA PHE A 247 7.36 15.64 15.21
C PHE A 247 8.09 16.99 15.16
N GLY A 248 8.66 17.42 16.28
CA GLY A 248 9.20 18.77 16.48
C GLY A 248 10.31 19.16 15.52
N ASP A 249 11.09 18.18 15.05
CA ASP A 249 12.25 18.38 14.17
C ASP A 249 11.88 18.43 12.68
N ASP A 250 10.59 18.26 12.33
CA ASP A 250 10.14 18.24 10.94
C ASP A 250 9.61 19.60 10.48
N GLU A 251 10.47 20.38 9.85
CA GLU A 251 10.15 21.71 9.33
C GLU A 251 9.05 21.74 8.25
N PHE A 252 8.77 20.57 7.60
CA PHE A 252 7.75 20.45 6.57
C PHE A 252 6.36 20.17 7.15
N LEU A 253 6.25 19.92 8.45
CA LEU A 253 4.98 19.78 9.11
C LEU A 253 4.41 21.13 9.55
N SER A 254 3.12 21.30 9.35
CA SER A 254 2.37 22.39 9.98
C SER A 254 2.25 22.15 11.48
N ARG A 255 2.01 23.20 12.28
CA ARG A 255 1.85 23.08 13.73
C ARG A 255 0.82 22.03 14.12
N ARG A 256 -0.35 22.06 13.50
CA ARG A 256 -1.33 20.96 13.40
C ARG A 256 -1.38 20.60 11.93
N HIS A 257 -1.17 19.34 11.59
CA HIS A 257 -0.99 18.95 10.18
C HIS A 257 -2.11 18.03 9.68
N ALA A 258 -2.35 16.97 10.41
CA ALA A 258 -3.36 15.98 10.04
C ALA A 258 -4.06 15.44 11.29
N GLN A 259 -5.22 14.84 11.08
CA GLN A 259 -6.04 14.23 12.12
C GLN A 259 -6.44 12.83 11.69
N ILE A 260 -6.37 11.89 12.61
CA ILE A 260 -6.95 10.55 12.44
C ILE A 260 -8.10 10.42 13.43
N GLU A 261 -9.28 10.09 12.93
CA GLU A 261 -10.48 9.87 13.72
C GLU A 261 -10.97 8.43 13.57
N SER A 262 -11.32 7.80 14.69
CA SER A 262 -12.00 6.50 14.71
C SER A 262 -13.45 6.70 15.17
N ARG A 263 -14.40 6.42 14.27
CA ARG A 263 -15.83 6.50 14.55
C ARG A 263 -16.55 5.33 13.86
N ASP A 264 -17.43 4.66 14.59
CA ASP A 264 -18.28 3.57 14.06
C ASP A 264 -17.48 2.50 13.30
N SER A 265 -16.34 2.09 13.85
CA SER A 265 -15.40 1.13 13.25
C SER A 265 -14.74 1.58 11.95
N ARG A 266 -14.89 2.84 11.55
CA ARG A 266 -14.16 3.46 10.46
C ARG A 266 -13.06 4.34 11.00
N VAL A 267 -11.93 4.31 10.32
CA VAL A 267 -10.80 5.18 10.62
C VAL A 267 -10.60 6.14 9.46
N THR A 268 -10.61 7.43 9.74
CA THR A 268 -10.53 8.47 8.72
C THR A 268 -9.31 9.35 8.95
N LEU A 269 -8.53 9.58 7.90
CA LEU A 269 -7.42 10.53 7.86
C LEU A 269 -7.89 11.83 7.19
N THR A 270 -7.64 12.95 7.85
CA THR A 270 -8.01 14.29 7.36
C THR A 270 -6.79 15.21 7.40
N ASP A 271 -6.51 15.90 6.30
CA ASP A 271 -5.53 16.99 6.29
C ASP A 271 -6.15 18.24 6.92
N LEU A 272 -5.45 18.86 7.87
CA LEU A 272 -5.91 20.05 8.60
C LEU A 272 -5.49 21.37 7.92
N ALA A 273 -5.68 21.46 6.60
CA ALA A 273 -5.22 22.57 5.77
C ALA A 273 -3.71 22.83 5.92
N SER A 274 -2.94 21.77 5.91
CA SER A 274 -1.50 21.84 6.07
C SER A 274 -0.84 22.49 4.84
N SER A 275 0.32 23.14 5.05
CA SER A 275 1.04 23.85 3.97
C SER A 275 1.51 22.89 2.88
N ASN A 276 2.09 21.76 3.26
CA ASN A 276 2.68 20.80 2.31
C ASN A 276 1.75 19.65 1.94
N GLY A 277 0.64 19.47 2.66
CA GLY A 277 -0.34 18.42 2.42
C GLY A 277 0.01 17.10 3.10
N THR A 278 -1.03 16.29 3.25
CA THR A 278 -0.97 14.91 3.71
C THR A 278 -1.17 14.00 2.50
N PHE A 279 -0.34 12.98 2.37
CA PHE A 279 -0.37 12.05 1.25
C PHE A 279 -0.67 10.64 1.72
N LEU A 280 -1.46 9.92 0.93
CA LEU A 280 -1.78 8.51 1.17
C LEU A 280 -1.19 7.67 0.04
N ARG A 281 -0.49 6.57 0.42
CA ARG A 281 0.04 5.61 -0.55
C ARG A 281 -1.09 4.90 -1.27
N LEU A 282 -0.99 4.80 -2.58
CA LEU A 282 -1.93 4.04 -3.39
C LEU A 282 -1.82 2.54 -3.07
N ARG A 283 -2.96 1.89 -2.86
CA ARG A 283 -3.08 0.43 -2.70
C ARG A 283 -3.13 -0.30 -4.04
N GLY A 284 -3.38 0.42 -5.12
CA GLY A 284 -3.53 -0.09 -6.47
C GLY A 284 -3.68 1.07 -7.45
N GLN A 285 -4.47 0.87 -8.48
CA GLN A 285 -4.73 1.91 -9.48
C GLN A 285 -5.55 3.08 -8.91
N HIS A 286 -5.33 4.28 -9.47
CA HIS A 286 -6.03 5.50 -9.08
C HIS A 286 -6.34 6.35 -10.32
N VAL A 287 -7.56 6.85 -10.43
CA VAL A 287 -7.97 7.78 -11.50
C VAL A 287 -7.45 9.16 -11.16
N LEU A 288 -6.64 9.72 -12.06
CA LEU A 288 -6.04 11.03 -11.89
C LEU A 288 -7.04 12.15 -12.21
N ALA A 289 -7.24 13.05 -11.26
CA ALA A 289 -8.02 14.27 -11.48
C ALA A 289 -7.10 15.45 -11.84
N PRO A 290 -7.54 16.38 -12.71
CA PRO A 290 -6.76 17.58 -13.01
C PRO A 290 -6.39 18.37 -11.75
N GLY A 291 -5.14 18.83 -11.70
CA GLY A 291 -4.56 19.54 -10.56
C GLY A 291 -4.22 18.63 -9.37
N GLU A 292 -4.34 17.31 -9.49
CA GLU A 292 -3.96 16.38 -8.42
C GLU A 292 -2.45 16.29 -8.27
N LEU A 293 -2.01 16.25 -7.01
CA LEU A 293 -0.60 16.15 -6.65
C LEU A 293 -0.24 14.70 -6.31
N ILE A 294 0.78 14.21 -6.99
CA ILE A 294 1.31 12.86 -6.86
C ILE A 294 2.74 12.96 -6.39
N ARG A 295 3.13 12.15 -5.40
CA ARG A 295 4.51 12.03 -4.97
C ARG A 295 5.06 10.64 -5.33
N ILE A 296 6.19 10.63 -6.01
CA ILE A 296 6.91 9.43 -6.45
C ILE A 296 8.37 9.63 -6.08
N GLY A 297 8.88 8.88 -5.12
CA GLY A 297 10.19 9.17 -4.54
C GLY A 297 10.25 10.57 -3.93
N ASP A 298 11.24 11.37 -4.31
CA ASP A 298 11.37 12.77 -3.90
C ASP A 298 10.64 13.75 -4.84
N GLU A 299 10.16 13.27 -5.99
CA GLU A 299 9.47 14.10 -6.96
C GLU A 299 8.02 14.35 -6.60
N LEU A 300 7.61 15.61 -6.66
CA LEU A 300 6.23 16.05 -6.53
C LEU A 300 5.72 16.48 -7.91
N LEU A 301 4.71 15.80 -8.40
CA LEU A 301 4.15 15.99 -9.73
C LEU A 301 2.71 16.46 -9.63
N ARG A 302 2.31 17.45 -10.44
CA ARG A 302 0.92 17.85 -10.62
C ARG A 302 0.44 17.35 -11.97
N PHE A 303 -0.66 16.58 -11.96
CA PHE A 303 -1.33 16.15 -13.17
C PHE A 303 -2.24 17.23 -13.70
N GLU A 304 -2.15 17.55 -15.01
CA GLU A 304 -2.95 18.56 -15.67
C GLU A 304 -3.50 18.05 -17.01
N ILE A 305 -4.68 18.51 -17.36
CA ILE A 305 -5.30 18.35 -18.68
C ILE A 305 -5.50 19.75 -19.24
N GLY A 306 -4.95 20.01 -20.44
CA GLY A 306 -4.95 21.30 -21.10
C GLY A 306 -6.15 21.55 -21.99
#